data_c0ce5653b54817bc5c412b607804d590
#
_entry.id   c0ce5653b54817bc5c412b607804d590
#
_cell.length_a   1.000
_cell.length_b   1.000
_cell.length_c   1.000
_cell.angle_alpha   90.00
_cell.angle_beta   90.00
_cell.angle_gamma   90.00
#
_symmetry.space_group_name_H-M   'P 1'
#
loop_
_entity.id
_entity.type
_entity.pdbx_description
1 polymer ?
#
loop_
_entity_poly.entity_id
_entity_poly.type
_entity_poly.pdbx_seq_one_letter_code
_entity_poly.pdbx_strand_id
1 'polypeptide(L)'
;VQLGQKNLLIDSQGNWGNILTGDSAAAPRYIEARLSKFALDVLFNPKTTEWKMSYDGRKKEPVSLPVKFPLLLAQGAEGIAVGLSAKILPHNFGELCEAAIKYLHGEEFHLYPDFQTGGSIDVSRYNDGMRGGAVKVRAKIEKLDNKTLVIREVPYGKTTSTLIDSILKANEKGKIKIRKVEDNTAAEAEIHVHLTPGTSSDKAIDALYAFTDCETSINPNCCVIDEKKPKFLSVSDVLRRSVDHTRSLLEKELMIRRGELMESLHFASLERIFIEERIYKDRAFEQAKDMDAAVSHIDSRLEPYKPQFYREVTRDDILRLMEIKMGRILKFNKEKANELIARMKEEVARID
;
A
#
# COMPACT_ATOMS: atom_id res chain seq x y z
N VAL A 1 -0.41 3.54 16.04
CA VAL A 1 -1.07 2.35 16.61
C VAL A 1 -2.05 1.76 15.59
N GLN A 2 -3.02 2.51 15.09
CA GLN A 2 -4.05 1.99 14.16
C GLN A 2 -3.46 1.31 12.90
N LEU A 3 -2.42 1.88 12.29
CA LEU A 3 -1.75 1.25 11.14
C LEU A 3 -1.05 -0.06 11.50
N GLY A 4 -0.45 -0.13 12.69
CA GLY A 4 0.19 -1.35 13.17
C GLY A 4 -0.80 -2.46 13.48
N GLN A 5 -1.95 -2.12 14.03
CA GLN A 5 -3.02 -3.09 14.32
C GLN A 5 -3.66 -3.68 13.04
N LYS A 6 -3.55 -3.00 11.90
CA LYS A 6 -4.03 -3.52 10.60
C LYS A 6 -3.06 -4.52 9.94
N ASN A 7 -1.86 -4.71 10.47
CA ASN A 7 -0.87 -5.71 10.05
C ASN A 7 -0.52 -5.74 8.55
N LEU A 8 -0.69 -4.64 7.83
CA LEU A 8 -0.43 -4.57 6.39
C LEU A 8 0.84 -3.79 6.08
N LEU A 9 0.98 -2.59 6.62
CA LEU A 9 2.07 -1.67 6.28
C LEU A 9 3.20 -1.68 7.31
N ILE A 10 2.91 -2.06 8.53
CA ILE A 10 3.81 -1.96 9.67
C ILE A 10 4.04 -3.34 10.27
N ASP A 11 5.29 -3.76 10.35
CA ASP A 11 5.74 -4.84 11.21
C ASP A 11 5.88 -4.25 12.62
N SER A 12 5.00 -4.66 13.52
CA SER A 12 4.92 -4.16 14.88
C SER A 12 5.62 -5.10 15.86
N GLN A 13 6.31 -4.54 16.87
CA GLN A 13 6.90 -5.27 17.97
C GLN A 13 6.50 -4.62 19.30
N GLY A 14 6.17 -5.45 20.28
CA GLY A 14 5.66 -5.00 21.58
C GLY A 14 4.13 -5.04 21.65
N ASN A 15 3.57 -4.42 22.70
CA ASN A 15 2.13 -4.36 22.90
C ASN A 15 1.49 -3.17 22.16
N TRP A 16 0.82 -3.46 21.07
CA TRP A 16 0.12 -2.48 20.24
C TRP A 16 -1.38 -2.37 20.55
N GLY A 17 -1.81 -2.95 21.67
CA GLY A 17 -3.22 -3.04 22.03
C GLY A 17 -3.92 -4.21 21.35
N ASN A 18 -5.22 -4.34 21.61
CA ASN A 18 -6.05 -5.39 21.04
C ASN A 18 -7.38 -4.81 20.55
N ILE A 19 -7.66 -4.96 19.26
CA ILE A 19 -8.90 -4.46 18.63
C ILE A 19 -10.15 -5.23 19.07
N LEU A 20 -10.00 -6.48 19.50
CA LEU A 20 -11.12 -7.30 19.98
C LEU A 20 -11.53 -6.91 21.40
N THR A 21 -10.57 -6.79 22.32
CA THR A 21 -10.83 -6.51 23.74
C THR A 21 -10.94 -5.02 24.02
N GLY A 22 -10.34 -4.17 23.17
CA GLY A 22 -10.26 -2.73 23.38
C GLY A 22 -9.08 -2.31 24.26
N ASP A 23 -8.16 -3.23 24.56
CA ASP A 23 -6.97 -2.90 25.34
C ASP A 23 -6.11 -1.87 24.63
N SER A 24 -5.61 -0.90 25.40
CA SER A 24 -4.78 0.17 24.89
C SER A 24 -3.37 -0.32 24.56
N ALA A 25 -2.74 0.30 23.57
CA ALA A 25 -1.32 0.08 23.29
C ALA A 25 -0.45 0.58 24.45
N ALA A 26 0.71 -0.02 24.61
CA ALA A 26 1.75 0.47 25.50
C ALA A 26 2.26 1.86 25.09
N ALA A 27 2.92 2.57 26.01
CA ALA A 27 3.52 3.86 25.68
C ALA A 27 4.54 3.72 24.53
N PRO A 28 4.70 4.74 23.67
CA PRO A 28 5.55 4.67 22.47
C PRO A 28 6.99 4.21 22.70
N ARG A 29 7.55 4.48 23.89
CA ARG A 29 8.91 4.06 24.28
C ARG A 29 9.08 2.55 24.48
N TYR A 30 7.99 1.78 24.53
CA TYR A 30 8.00 0.32 24.71
C TYR A 30 7.61 -0.47 23.47
N ILE A 31 7.30 0.21 22.38
CA ILE A 31 6.91 -0.41 21.13
C ILE A 31 7.86 -0.01 20.02
N GLU A 32 8.05 -0.92 19.06
CA GLU A 32 8.90 -0.69 17.90
C GLU A 32 8.10 -0.94 16.63
N ALA A 33 8.46 -0.25 15.56
CA ALA A 33 7.82 -0.36 14.26
C ALA A 33 8.84 -0.26 13.13
N ARG A 34 8.63 -1.03 12.10
CA ARG A 34 9.30 -0.87 10.82
C ARG A 34 8.28 -1.05 9.70
N LEU A 35 8.63 -0.57 8.51
CA LEU A 35 7.82 -0.83 7.32
C LEU A 35 7.88 -2.31 6.95
N SER A 36 6.74 -2.87 6.62
CA SER A 36 6.66 -4.23 6.10
C SER A 36 7.30 -4.33 4.71
N LYS A 37 7.67 -5.53 4.28
CA LYS A 37 8.14 -5.76 2.91
C LYS A 37 7.10 -5.32 1.89
N PHE A 38 5.83 -5.63 2.13
CA PHE A 38 4.72 -5.18 1.28
C PHE A 38 4.68 -3.65 1.15
N ALA A 39 4.83 -2.92 2.26
CA ALA A 39 4.86 -1.47 2.22
C ALA A 39 6.02 -0.93 1.37
N LEU A 40 7.22 -1.49 1.52
CA LEU A 40 8.38 -1.09 0.74
C LEU A 40 8.20 -1.35 -0.77
N ASP A 41 7.60 -2.48 -1.14
CA ASP A 41 7.43 -2.87 -2.54
C ASP A 41 6.28 -2.12 -3.23
N VAL A 42 5.23 -1.75 -2.48
CA VAL A 42 3.96 -1.27 -3.05
C VAL A 42 3.74 0.22 -2.86
N LEU A 43 4.27 0.83 -1.77
CA LEU A 43 3.99 2.23 -1.43
C LEU A 43 5.16 3.18 -1.70
N PHE A 44 6.39 2.70 -1.73
CA PHE A 44 7.56 3.55 -1.75
C PHE A 44 8.38 3.37 -3.02
N ASN A 45 8.43 4.40 -3.83
CA ASN A 45 9.38 4.52 -4.93
C ASN A 45 9.82 5.99 -5.04
N PRO A 46 11.02 6.34 -4.56
CA PRO A 46 11.51 7.72 -4.60
C PRO A 46 11.53 8.33 -5.99
N LYS A 47 11.72 7.51 -7.04
CA LYS A 47 11.82 7.96 -8.43
C LYS A 47 10.48 8.37 -9.03
N THR A 48 9.37 7.79 -8.54
CA THR A 48 8.02 8.11 -9.02
C THR A 48 7.26 9.04 -8.07
N THR A 49 7.83 9.34 -6.90
CA THR A 49 7.23 10.22 -5.90
C THR A 49 7.40 11.70 -6.28
N GLU A 50 6.33 12.47 -6.16
CA GLU A 50 6.38 13.93 -6.20
C GLU A 50 6.79 14.46 -4.83
N TRP A 51 7.86 15.25 -4.77
CA TRP A 51 8.42 15.77 -3.54
C TRP A 51 8.18 17.26 -3.40
N LYS A 52 7.86 17.73 -2.20
CA LYS A 52 7.84 19.14 -1.82
C LYS A 52 8.76 19.38 -0.61
N MET A 53 9.11 20.63 -0.37
CA MET A 53 9.84 20.99 0.85
C MET A 53 8.91 20.89 2.06
N SER A 54 9.45 20.42 3.19
CA SER A 54 8.77 20.47 4.48
C SER A 54 8.51 21.93 4.90
N TYR A 55 7.61 22.12 5.87
CA TYR A 55 7.24 23.44 6.36
C TYR A 55 8.45 24.29 6.80
N ASP A 56 9.44 23.66 7.41
CA ASP A 56 10.68 24.31 7.85
C ASP A 56 11.77 24.41 6.76
N GLY A 57 11.50 23.90 5.56
CA GLY A 57 12.43 23.90 4.43
C GLY A 57 13.66 22.99 4.56
N ARG A 58 13.76 22.19 5.62
CA ARG A 58 14.97 21.40 5.93
C ARG A 58 14.99 20.04 5.23
N LYS A 59 13.83 19.48 4.93
CA LYS A 59 13.69 18.13 4.35
C LYS A 59 12.69 18.15 3.21
N LYS A 60 12.76 17.15 2.35
CA LYS A 60 11.72 16.88 1.36
C LYS A 60 10.70 15.90 1.96
N GLU A 61 9.44 16.16 1.70
CA GLU A 61 8.33 15.27 2.04
C GLU A 61 7.52 14.93 0.80
N PRO A 62 6.93 13.73 0.70
CA PRO A 62 6.10 13.37 -0.43
C PRO A 62 4.79 14.17 -0.43
N VAL A 63 4.36 14.62 -1.60
CA VAL A 63 3.01 15.21 -1.78
C VAL A 63 1.96 14.13 -1.59
N SER A 64 2.20 12.97 -2.20
CA SER A 64 1.44 11.74 -2.01
C SER A 64 2.37 10.54 -2.25
N LEU A 65 2.04 9.39 -1.66
CA LEU A 65 2.80 8.17 -1.90
C LEU A 65 2.35 7.53 -3.21
N PRO A 66 3.28 6.94 -4.01
CA PRO A 66 2.97 6.23 -5.25
C PRO A 66 2.47 4.81 -4.95
N VAL A 67 1.25 4.72 -4.46
CA VAL A 67 0.65 3.45 -4.02
C VAL A 67 0.15 2.65 -5.21
N LYS A 68 0.64 1.43 -5.36
CA LYS A 68 0.30 0.48 -6.44
C LYS A 68 -0.73 -0.58 -6.02
N PHE A 69 -1.64 -0.23 -5.15
CA PHE A 69 -2.68 -1.11 -4.61
C PHE A 69 -3.84 -0.26 -4.08
N PRO A 70 -5.10 -0.73 -4.08
CA PRO A 70 -6.24 0.00 -3.52
C PRO A 70 -6.22 0.04 -1.98
N LEU A 71 -5.17 0.64 -1.42
CA LEU A 71 -4.85 0.66 0.00
C LEU A 71 -5.96 1.30 0.84
N LEU A 72 -6.56 2.38 0.33
CA LEU A 72 -7.65 3.08 1.01
C LEU A 72 -8.84 2.15 1.28
N LEU A 73 -9.18 1.30 0.32
CA LEU A 73 -10.27 0.32 0.46
C LEU A 73 -9.86 -0.87 1.32
N ALA A 74 -8.61 -1.31 1.27
CA ALA A 74 -8.12 -2.41 2.09
C ALA A 74 -8.13 -2.05 3.58
N GLN A 75 -7.71 -0.83 3.92
CA GLN A 75 -7.60 -0.41 5.31
C GLN A 75 -8.83 0.31 5.84
N GLY A 76 -9.64 0.87 4.95
CA GLY A 76 -10.66 1.84 5.33
C GLY A 76 -10.06 3.13 5.87
N ALA A 77 -10.89 4.13 6.01
CA ALA A 77 -10.53 5.41 6.61
C ALA A 77 -11.73 6.06 7.27
N GLU A 78 -11.51 6.67 8.43
CA GLU A 78 -12.53 7.44 9.13
C GLU A 78 -11.92 8.74 9.63
N GLY A 79 -12.62 9.85 9.39
CA GLY A 79 -12.16 11.14 9.85
C GLY A 79 -13.26 12.20 9.75
N ILE A 80 -13.15 13.19 10.61
CA ILE A 80 -14.05 14.35 10.67
C ILE A 80 -13.22 15.61 10.49
N ALA A 81 -13.67 16.45 9.56
CA ALA A 81 -13.08 17.76 9.31
C ALA A 81 -14.19 18.82 9.41
N VAL A 82 -13.82 20.08 9.27
CA VAL A 82 -14.81 21.17 9.23
C VAL A 82 -15.65 21.08 7.95
N GLY A 83 -16.94 20.80 8.12
CA GLY A 83 -17.89 20.68 7.02
C GLY A 83 -17.83 19.38 6.20
N LEU A 84 -16.87 18.50 6.48
CA LEU A 84 -16.66 17.25 5.77
C LEU A 84 -16.42 16.09 6.74
N SER A 85 -16.83 14.90 6.35
CA SER A 85 -16.47 13.67 7.03
C SER A 85 -16.23 12.55 6.01
N ALA A 86 -15.38 11.61 6.34
CA ALA A 86 -15.17 10.40 5.58
C ALA A 86 -15.40 9.19 6.48
N LYS A 87 -16.07 8.17 5.97
CA LYS A 87 -16.20 6.85 6.60
C LYS A 87 -16.19 5.79 5.51
N ILE A 88 -14.98 5.35 5.18
CA ILE A 88 -14.71 4.32 4.19
C ILE A 88 -14.43 3.03 4.95
N LEU A 89 -15.28 2.03 4.72
CA LEU A 89 -15.15 0.74 5.40
C LEU A 89 -14.03 -0.09 4.76
N PRO A 90 -13.35 -0.95 5.52
CA PRO A 90 -12.33 -1.84 4.99
C PRO A 90 -12.95 -2.95 4.14
N HIS A 91 -12.14 -3.51 3.23
CA HIS A 91 -12.50 -4.59 2.32
C HIS A 91 -11.47 -5.70 2.37
N ASN A 92 -11.87 -6.90 1.94
CA ASN A 92 -10.98 -8.05 1.84
C ASN A 92 -9.89 -7.83 0.79
N PHE A 93 -8.64 -8.13 1.14
CA PHE A 93 -7.48 -7.95 0.27
C PHE A 93 -7.59 -8.78 -1.02
N GLY A 94 -7.98 -10.05 -0.90
CA GLY A 94 -8.16 -10.96 -2.05
C GLY A 94 -9.25 -10.46 -2.98
N GLU A 95 -10.42 -10.09 -2.45
CA GLU A 95 -11.55 -9.56 -3.24
C GLU A 95 -11.19 -8.25 -3.95
N LEU A 96 -10.37 -7.39 -3.35
CA LEU A 96 -9.87 -6.18 -4.01
C LEU A 96 -8.97 -6.51 -5.21
N CYS A 97 -8.10 -7.52 -5.08
CA CYS A 97 -7.27 -7.98 -6.19
C CYS A 97 -8.13 -8.57 -7.32
N GLU A 98 -9.11 -9.41 -6.97
CA GLU A 98 -10.03 -10.00 -7.96
C GLU A 98 -10.86 -8.93 -8.68
N ALA A 99 -11.38 -7.95 -7.95
CA ALA A 99 -12.12 -6.84 -8.54
C ALA A 99 -11.24 -5.98 -9.45
N ALA A 100 -9.97 -5.75 -9.09
CA ALA A 100 -9.01 -5.06 -9.94
C ALA A 100 -8.73 -5.82 -11.24
N ILE A 101 -8.59 -7.15 -11.17
CA ILE A 101 -8.40 -8.01 -12.36
C ILE A 101 -9.64 -7.96 -13.25
N LYS A 102 -10.83 -8.09 -12.68
CA LYS A 102 -12.10 -7.99 -13.44
C LYS A 102 -12.23 -6.64 -14.16
N TYR A 103 -11.92 -5.56 -13.45
CA TYR A 103 -11.94 -4.22 -14.05
C TYR A 103 -10.97 -4.11 -15.24
N LEU A 104 -9.76 -4.63 -15.13
CA LEU A 104 -8.78 -4.62 -16.22
C LEU A 104 -9.24 -5.46 -17.44
N HIS A 105 -10.03 -6.49 -17.22
CA HIS A 105 -10.63 -7.30 -18.28
C HIS A 105 -11.95 -6.70 -18.84
N GLY A 106 -12.44 -5.59 -18.27
CA GLY A 106 -13.70 -4.98 -18.66
C GLY A 106 -14.94 -5.73 -18.15
N GLU A 107 -14.77 -6.56 -17.11
CA GLU A 107 -15.83 -7.31 -16.46
C GLU A 107 -16.47 -6.51 -15.32
N GLU A 108 -17.72 -6.84 -15.00
CA GLU A 108 -18.39 -6.27 -13.83
C GLU A 108 -17.86 -6.86 -12.53
N PHE A 109 -17.81 -6.04 -11.50
CA PHE A 109 -17.42 -6.46 -10.15
C PHE A 109 -18.29 -5.77 -9.10
N HIS A 110 -18.42 -6.40 -7.94
CA HIS A 110 -19.05 -5.86 -6.76
C HIS A 110 -18.12 -6.00 -5.57
N LEU A 111 -18.07 -4.97 -4.72
CA LEU A 111 -17.28 -4.96 -3.50
C LEU A 111 -18.16 -4.67 -2.31
N TYR A 112 -18.01 -5.46 -1.27
CA TYR A 112 -18.67 -5.27 0.01
C TYR A 112 -17.64 -5.15 1.12
N PRO A 113 -17.94 -4.38 2.18
CA PRO A 113 -17.04 -4.30 3.33
C PRO A 113 -16.76 -5.67 3.94
N ASP A 114 -15.52 -5.84 4.40
CA ASP A 114 -15.10 -7.00 5.18
C ASP A 114 -14.31 -6.52 6.40
N PHE A 115 -14.54 -7.14 7.54
CA PHE A 115 -14.05 -6.67 8.82
C PHE A 115 -13.12 -7.68 9.47
N GLN A 116 -11.99 -7.18 9.99
CA GLN A 116 -11.00 -8.01 10.67
C GLN A 116 -11.58 -8.69 11.93
N THR A 117 -12.58 -8.10 12.55
CA THR A 117 -13.28 -8.66 13.71
C THR A 117 -14.36 -9.70 13.36
N GLY A 118 -14.62 -9.92 12.07
CA GLY A 118 -15.64 -10.84 11.59
C GLY A 118 -17.07 -10.31 11.70
N GLY A 119 -18.02 -11.21 11.88
CA GLY A 119 -19.45 -10.92 11.91
C GLY A 119 -20.13 -11.14 10.56
N SER A 120 -21.44 -11.00 10.52
CA SER A 120 -22.22 -11.01 9.29
C SER A 120 -22.74 -9.60 8.96
N ILE A 121 -22.91 -9.33 7.67
CA ILE A 121 -23.24 -7.99 7.18
C ILE A 121 -24.47 -8.06 6.26
N ASP A 122 -25.43 -7.18 6.50
CA ASP A 122 -26.52 -6.90 5.57
C ASP A 122 -26.17 -5.68 4.73
N VAL A 123 -25.98 -5.91 3.44
CA VAL A 123 -25.55 -4.91 2.44
C VAL A 123 -26.71 -4.42 1.56
N SER A 124 -27.95 -4.81 1.85
CA SER A 124 -29.12 -4.46 1.04
C SER A 124 -29.29 -2.96 0.80
N ARG A 125 -28.78 -2.14 1.72
CA ARG A 125 -28.81 -0.67 1.66
C ARG A 125 -27.44 -0.02 1.57
N TYR A 126 -26.41 -0.77 1.19
CA TYR A 126 -25.01 -0.30 1.19
C TYR A 126 -24.75 0.87 0.24
N ASN A 127 -25.44 0.89 -0.91
CA ASN A 127 -25.31 1.93 -1.93
C ASN A 127 -23.86 2.19 -2.36
N ASP A 128 -23.08 1.11 -2.54
CA ASP A 128 -21.65 1.17 -2.97
C ASP A 128 -20.80 2.15 -2.13
N GLY A 129 -21.06 2.22 -0.82
CA GLY A 129 -20.30 3.07 0.12
C GLY A 129 -20.58 4.57 0.04
N MET A 130 -21.53 5.00 -0.79
CA MET A 130 -21.90 6.40 -0.91
C MET A 130 -22.72 6.88 0.28
N ARG A 131 -22.70 8.20 0.48
CA ARG A 131 -23.52 8.87 1.51
C ARG A 131 -25.00 8.53 1.35
N GLY A 132 -25.65 8.25 2.46
CA GLY A 132 -27.05 7.82 2.50
C GLY A 132 -27.24 6.31 2.45
N GLY A 133 -26.20 5.54 2.17
CA GLY A 133 -26.16 4.10 2.35
C GLY A 133 -26.08 3.70 3.83
N ALA A 134 -26.36 2.45 4.12
CA ALA A 134 -26.24 1.85 5.45
C ALA A 134 -25.90 0.37 5.33
N VAL A 135 -25.10 -0.13 6.25
CA VAL A 135 -24.87 -1.55 6.45
C VAL A 135 -25.22 -1.91 7.89
N LYS A 136 -25.79 -3.10 8.10
CA LYS A 136 -25.99 -3.65 9.43
C LYS A 136 -24.98 -4.76 9.65
N VAL A 137 -24.27 -4.68 10.75
CA VAL A 137 -23.26 -5.68 11.13
C VAL A 137 -23.74 -6.41 12.37
N ARG A 138 -23.71 -7.72 12.33
CA ARG A 138 -24.14 -8.60 13.41
C ARG A 138 -22.98 -9.42 13.94
N ALA A 139 -22.96 -9.56 15.27
CA ALA A 139 -22.13 -10.54 15.95
C ALA A 139 -22.48 -11.98 15.49
N LYS A 140 -21.49 -12.85 15.46
CA LYS A 140 -21.74 -14.28 15.26
C LYS A 140 -22.07 -14.94 16.58
N ILE A 141 -23.30 -15.36 16.72
CA ILE A 141 -23.84 -15.99 17.94
C ILE A 141 -24.14 -17.47 17.64
N GLU A 142 -23.55 -18.36 18.42
CA GLU A 142 -23.74 -19.80 18.34
C GLU A 142 -24.43 -20.33 19.58
N LYS A 143 -25.24 -21.38 19.45
CA LYS A 143 -25.81 -22.10 20.58
C LYS A 143 -24.80 -23.16 21.04
N LEU A 144 -24.28 -23.01 22.25
CA LEU A 144 -23.43 -24.05 22.85
C LEU A 144 -24.30 -25.17 23.40
N ASP A 145 -25.36 -24.81 24.11
CA ASP A 145 -26.40 -25.72 24.63
C ASP A 145 -27.73 -24.97 24.76
N ASN A 146 -28.74 -25.57 25.36
CA ASN A 146 -30.06 -24.99 25.54
C ASN A 146 -30.09 -23.81 26.52
N LYS A 147 -29.03 -23.56 27.26
CA LYS A 147 -28.92 -22.54 28.31
C LYS A 147 -27.80 -21.54 28.08
N THR A 148 -26.90 -21.80 27.11
CA THR A 148 -25.71 -21.01 26.88
C THR A 148 -25.55 -20.65 25.41
N LEU A 149 -25.41 -19.35 25.14
CA LEU A 149 -25.02 -18.81 23.86
C LEU A 149 -23.57 -18.39 23.91
N VAL A 150 -22.86 -18.50 22.78
CA VAL A 150 -21.47 -18.06 22.63
C VAL A 150 -21.38 -17.05 21.50
N ILE A 151 -20.81 -15.88 21.78
CA ILE A 151 -20.48 -14.87 20.78
C ILE A 151 -19.06 -15.13 20.33
N ARG A 152 -18.88 -15.48 19.04
CA ARG A 152 -17.59 -15.80 18.42
C ARG A 152 -16.96 -14.67 17.66
N GLU A 153 -17.76 -13.74 17.14
CA GLU A 153 -17.28 -12.60 16.38
C GLU A 153 -18.03 -11.33 16.82
N VAL A 154 -17.32 -10.23 16.91
CA VAL A 154 -17.81 -8.94 17.42
C VAL A 154 -18.06 -7.99 16.26
N PRO A 155 -19.16 -7.22 16.25
CA PRO A 155 -19.41 -6.23 15.20
C PRO A 155 -18.30 -5.19 15.09
N TYR A 156 -18.02 -4.77 13.87
CA TYR A 156 -17.02 -3.74 13.59
C TYR A 156 -17.25 -2.46 14.42
N GLY A 157 -16.17 -1.95 15.00
CA GLY A 157 -16.20 -0.76 15.85
C GLY A 157 -16.64 -1.01 17.30
N LYS A 158 -16.92 -2.26 17.66
CA LYS A 158 -17.20 -2.69 19.03
C LYS A 158 -16.10 -3.59 19.56
N THR A 159 -15.93 -3.60 20.87
CA THR A 159 -15.01 -4.49 21.58
C THR A 159 -15.79 -5.48 22.43
N THR A 160 -15.14 -6.56 22.88
CA THR A 160 -15.78 -7.52 23.78
C THR A 160 -16.29 -6.82 25.04
N SER A 161 -15.53 -5.89 25.60
CA SER A 161 -15.92 -5.12 26.79
C SER A 161 -17.17 -4.27 26.53
N THR A 162 -17.19 -3.48 25.46
CA THR A 162 -18.36 -2.63 25.16
C THR A 162 -19.60 -3.44 24.81
N LEU A 163 -19.41 -4.61 24.18
CA LEU A 163 -20.50 -5.52 23.87
C LEU A 163 -21.12 -6.13 25.13
N ILE A 164 -20.28 -6.60 26.06
CA ILE A 164 -20.70 -7.13 27.36
C ILE A 164 -21.47 -6.06 28.16
N ASP A 165 -20.95 -4.83 28.23
CA ASP A 165 -21.61 -3.71 28.89
C ASP A 165 -22.99 -3.43 28.28
N SER A 166 -23.11 -3.49 26.96
CA SER A 166 -24.39 -3.35 26.25
C SER A 166 -25.38 -4.44 26.64
N ILE A 167 -24.91 -5.69 26.74
CA ILE A 167 -25.73 -6.84 27.12
C ILE A 167 -26.20 -6.71 28.57
N LEU A 168 -25.32 -6.36 29.49
CA LEU A 168 -25.66 -6.16 30.90
C LEU A 168 -26.69 -5.04 31.09
N LYS A 169 -26.50 -3.90 30.42
CA LYS A 169 -27.45 -2.79 30.44
C LYS A 169 -28.83 -3.17 29.90
N ALA A 170 -28.91 -3.99 28.86
CA ALA A 170 -30.16 -4.49 28.31
C ALA A 170 -30.86 -5.45 29.28
N ASN A 171 -30.08 -6.28 30.00
CA ASN A 171 -30.62 -7.17 31.05
C ASN A 171 -31.16 -6.37 32.23
N GLU A 172 -30.44 -5.36 32.72
CA GLU A 172 -30.89 -4.46 33.79
C GLU A 172 -32.21 -3.75 33.43
N LYS A 173 -32.37 -3.36 32.18
CA LYS A 173 -33.60 -2.74 31.66
C LYS A 173 -34.73 -3.74 31.39
N GLY A 174 -34.53 -5.02 31.69
CA GLY A 174 -35.54 -6.09 31.48
C GLY A 174 -35.82 -6.42 30.02
N LYS A 175 -34.99 -5.95 29.07
CA LYS A 175 -35.19 -6.21 27.64
C LYS A 175 -34.77 -7.62 27.25
N ILE A 176 -33.83 -8.22 27.95
CA ILE A 176 -33.32 -9.59 27.82
C ILE A 176 -33.26 -10.24 29.20
N LYS A 177 -33.30 -11.57 29.22
CA LYS A 177 -33.26 -12.35 30.47
C LYS A 177 -32.01 -13.21 30.51
N ILE A 178 -30.97 -12.69 31.12
CA ILE A 178 -29.65 -13.31 31.21
C ILE A 178 -29.32 -13.53 32.68
N ARG A 179 -28.77 -14.71 32.99
CA ARG A 179 -28.30 -15.05 34.31
C ARG A 179 -26.88 -14.55 34.56
N LYS A 180 -25.97 -14.75 33.59
CA LYS A 180 -24.54 -14.44 33.71
C LYS A 180 -23.91 -14.25 32.32
N VAL A 181 -22.89 -13.40 32.23
CA VAL A 181 -22.02 -13.25 31.06
C VAL A 181 -20.58 -13.54 31.50
N GLU A 182 -19.85 -14.33 30.75
CA GLU A 182 -18.43 -14.66 30.97
C GLU A 182 -17.63 -14.34 29.73
N ASP A 183 -16.55 -13.60 29.93
CA ASP A 183 -15.60 -13.29 28.86
C ASP A 183 -14.42 -14.27 28.90
N ASN A 184 -14.35 -15.17 27.93
CA ASN A 184 -13.27 -16.12 27.74
C ASN A 184 -12.42 -15.79 26.51
N THR A 185 -12.47 -14.54 26.04
CA THR A 185 -11.74 -14.08 24.89
C THR A 185 -10.25 -14.21 25.08
N ALA A 186 -9.58 -14.82 24.11
CA ALA A 186 -8.13 -14.98 24.02
C ALA A 186 -7.64 -14.47 22.67
N ALA A 187 -7.17 -15.35 21.78
CA ALA A 187 -6.81 -14.99 20.41
C ALA A 187 -8.06 -14.65 19.54
N GLU A 188 -9.17 -15.31 19.85
CA GLU A 188 -10.47 -15.10 19.21
C GLU A 188 -11.49 -14.69 20.25
N ALA A 189 -12.54 -13.98 19.82
CA ALA A 189 -13.63 -13.57 20.69
C ALA A 189 -14.41 -14.81 21.18
N GLU A 190 -14.63 -14.89 22.47
CA GLU A 190 -15.43 -15.93 23.10
C GLU A 190 -16.15 -15.38 24.33
N ILE A 191 -17.42 -14.99 24.13
CA ILE A 191 -18.28 -14.47 25.20
C ILE A 191 -19.41 -15.45 25.44
N HIS A 192 -19.48 -16.02 26.65
CA HIS A 192 -20.52 -16.95 27.05
C HIS A 192 -21.67 -16.16 27.69
N VAL A 193 -22.87 -16.32 27.15
CA VAL A 193 -24.09 -15.70 27.64
C VAL A 193 -24.99 -16.80 28.21
N HIS A 194 -25.10 -16.89 29.54
CA HIS A 194 -25.91 -17.87 30.23
C HIS A 194 -27.33 -17.35 30.38
N LEU A 195 -28.30 -18.07 29.80
CA LEU A 195 -29.69 -17.69 29.81
C LEU A 195 -30.39 -18.05 31.14
N THR A 196 -31.40 -17.32 31.50
CA THR A 196 -32.28 -17.67 32.59
C THR A 196 -33.05 -18.94 32.27
N PRO A 197 -33.27 -19.89 33.21
CA PRO A 197 -34.04 -21.08 32.98
C PRO A 197 -35.42 -20.77 32.39
N GLY A 198 -35.84 -21.55 31.38
CA GLY A 198 -37.11 -21.36 30.68
C GLY A 198 -37.08 -20.33 29.54
N THR A 199 -35.95 -19.68 29.29
CA THR A 199 -35.78 -18.77 28.15
C THR A 199 -35.43 -19.54 26.88
N SER A 200 -36.18 -19.29 25.79
CA SER A 200 -35.86 -19.85 24.47
C SER A 200 -34.57 -19.23 23.93
N SER A 201 -33.62 -20.06 23.49
CA SER A 201 -32.34 -19.61 22.90
C SER A 201 -32.57 -18.78 21.64
N ASP A 202 -33.53 -19.13 20.77
CA ASP A 202 -33.83 -18.36 19.56
C ASP A 202 -34.35 -16.98 19.87
N LYS A 203 -35.32 -16.87 20.80
CA LYS A 203 -35.84 -15.56 21.27
C LYS A 203 -34.76 -14.72 21.94
N ALA A 204 -33.81 -15.37 22.66
CA ALA A 204 -32.71 -14.67 23.28
C ALA A 204 -31.73 -14.13 22.22
N ILE A 205 -31.42 -14.86 21.16
CA ILE A 205 -30.60 -14.37 20.03
C ILE A 205 -31.26 -13.19 19.37
N ASP A 206 -32.53 -13.26 19.05
CA ASP A 206 -33.30 -12.14 18.46
C ASP A 206 -33.28 -10.92 19.37
N ALA A 207 -33.44 -11.12 20.67
CA ALA A 207 -33.38 -10.03 21.65
C ALA A 207 -31.99 -9.41 21.78
N LEU A 208 -30.92 -10.21 21.68
CA LEU A 208 -29.56 -9.71 21.65
C LEU A 208 -29.32 -8.81 20.44
N TYR A 209 -29.77 -9.20 19.25
CA TYR A 209 -29.70 -8.35 18.07
C TYR A 209 -30.55 -7.10 18.16
N ALA A 210 -31.76 -7.18 18.74
CA ALA A 210 -32.68 -6.06 18.81
C ALA A 210 -32.33 -5.00 19.86
N PHE A 211 -31.71 -5.39 20.98
CA PHE A 211 -31.56 -4.53 22.17
C PHE A 211 -30.13 -4.29 22.62
N THR A 212 -29.14 -4.91 21.97
CA THR A 212 -27.74 -4.77 22.33
C THR A 212 -26.88 -4.39 21.12
N ASP A 213 -25.60 -4.14 21.37
CA ASP A 213 -24.60 -3.90 20.31
C ASP A 213 -24.24 -5.14 19.49
N CYS A 214 -24.95 -6.28 19.69
CA CYS A 214 -24.81 -7.47 18.83
C CYS A 214 -25.25 -7.20 17.37
N GLU A 215 -26.09 -6.21 17.13
CA GLU A 215 -26.33 -5.61 15.81
C GLU A 215 -26.04 -4.13 15.87
N THR A 216 -25.23 -3.63 14.92
CA THR A 216 -24.92 -2.21 14.78
C THR A 216 -25.16 -1.75 13.36
N SER A 217 -25.60 -0.50 13.19
CA SER A 217 -25.75 0.11 11.87
C SER A 217 -24.62 1.10 11.61
N ILE A 218 -24.02 1.01 10.44
CA ILE A 218 -22.92 1.87 10.01
C ILE A 218 -23.34 2.58 8.73
N ASN A 219 -23.19 3.90 8.70
CA ASN A 219 -23.46 4.71 7.52
C ASN A 219 -22.14 5.09 6.85
N PRO A 220 -21.80 4.49 5.70
CA PRO A 220 -20.62 4.85 4.97
C PRO A 220 -20.73 6.24 4.35
N ASN A 221 -19.58 6.85 4.11
CA ASN A 221 -19.47 8.11 3.39
C ASN A 221 -18.11 8.17 2.72
N CYS A 222 -18.03 7.71 1.49
CA CYS A 222 -16.79 7.67 0.74
C CYS A 222 -16.46 9.06 0.20
N CYS A 223 -15.80 9.86 1.05
CA CYS A 223 -15.24 11.16 0.71
C CYS A 223 -13.73 11.04 0.59
N VAL A 224 -13.19 11.35 -0.57
CA VAL A 224 -11.76 11.25 -0.89
C VAL A 224 -11.24 12.59 -1.41
N ILE A 225 -9.91 12.78 -1.34
CA ILE A 225 -9.25 13.90 -2.00
C ILE A 225 -8.76 13.40 -3.36
N ASP A 226 -9.26 14.00 -4.43
CA ASP A 226 -8.87 13.73 -5.79
C ASP A 226 -8.55 15.05 -6.49
N GLU A 227 -7.39 15.15 -7.13
CA GLU A 227 -6.89 16.38 -7.74
C GLU A 227 -6.96 17.62 -6.80
N LYS A 228 -6.55 17.40 -5.54
CA LYS A 228 -6.53 18.41 -4.46
C LYS A 228 -7.93 18.95 -4.07
N LYS A 229 -9.00 18.26 -4.46
CA LYS A 229 -10.38 18.61 -4.11
C LYS A 229 -11.08 17.44 -3.45
N PRO A 230 -11.95 17.68 -2.45
CA PRO A 230 -12.80 16.62 -1.92
C PRO A 230 -13.84 16.20 -2.96
N LYS A 231 -13.96 14.89 -3.14
CA LYS A 231 -14.98 14.26 -4.01
C LYS A 231 -15.69 13.17 -3.24
N PHE A 232 -17.01 13.06 -3.48
CA PHE A 232 -17.83 11.95 -2.99
C PHE A 232 -17.93 10.93 -4.12
N LEU A 233 -17.34 9.76 -3.93
CA LEU A 233 -17.26 8.71 -4.93
C LEU A 233 -17.89 7.42 -4.40
N SER A 234 -18.24 6.52 -5.30
CA SER A 234 -18.55 5.15 -4.92
C SER A 234 -17.27 4.36 -4.62
N VAL A 235 -17.38 3.27 -3.87
CA VAL A 235 -16.27 2.35 -3.62
C VAL A 235 -15.75 1.77 -4.94
N SER A 236 -16.66 1.44 -5.85
CA SER A 236 -16.30 0.95 -7.18
C SER A 236 -15.49 1.97 -7.99
N ASP A 237 -15.82 3.27 -7.90
CA ASP A 237 -15.06 4.33 -8.58
C ASP A 237 -13.69 4.55 -7.94
N VAL A 238 -13.59 4.41 -6.62
CA VAL A 238 -12.29 4.46 -5.92
C VAL A 238 -11.39 3.31 -6.37
N LEU A 239 -11.94 2.10 -6.51
CA LEU A 239 -11.18 0.96 -7.03
C LEU A 239 -10.67 1.23 -8.46
N ARG A 240 -11.57 1.65 -9.38
CA ARG A 240 -11.20 1.94 -10.78
C ARG A 240 -10.06 2.95 -10.84
N ARG A 241 -10.18 4.07 -10.13
CA ARG A 241 -9.14 5.11 -10.04
C ARG A 241 -7.83 4.59 -9.47
N SER A 242 -7.89 3.73 -8.45
CA SER A 242 -6.69 3.10 -7.87
C SER A 242 -5.99 2.19 -8.87
N VAL A 243 -6.74 1.41 -9.65
CA VAL A 243 -6.18 0.51 -10.67
C VAL A 243 -5.56 1.30 -11.83
N ASP A 244 -6.26 2.35 -12.32
CA ASP A 244 -5.74 3.22 -13.38
C ASP A 244 -4.47 3.95 -12.92
N HIS A 245 -4.44 4.42 -11.67
CA HIS A 245 -3.26 5.03 -11.07
C HIS A 245 -2.10 4.04 -10.96
N THR A 246 -2.38 2.81 -10.53
CA THR A 246 -1.37 1.74 -10.47
C THR A 246 -0.76 1.47 -11.84
N ARG A 247 -1.58 1.38 -12.89
CA ARG A 247 -1.13 1.20 -14.28
C ARG A 247 -0.21 2.35 -14.71
N SER A 248 -0.61 3.58 -14.45
CA SER A 248 0.19 4.77 -14.77
C SER A 248 1.52 4.81 -14.02
N LEU A 249 1.55 4.38 -12.75
CA LEU A 249 2.78 4.29 -11.97
C LEU A 249 3.73 3.21 -12.52
N LEU A 250 3.21 2.04 -12.88
CA LEU A 250 4.01 0.96 -13.47
C LEU A 250 4.61 1.38 -14.80
N GLU A 251 3.83 2.05 -15.66
CA GLU A 251 4.33 2.61 -16.91
C GLU A 251 5.46 3.63 -16.66
N LYS A 252 5.26 4.53 -15.70
CA LYS A 252 6.29 5.49 -15.30
C LYS A 252 7.55 4.83 -14.76
N GLU A 253 7.42 3.78 -13.94
CA GLU A 253 8.56 2.99 -13.44
C GLU A 253 9.34 2.34 -14.59
N LEU A 254 8.65 1.74 -15.56
CA LEU A 254 9.27 1.13 -16.73
C LEU A 254 9.99 2.17 -17.58
N MET A 255 9.38 3.33 -17.83
CA MET A 255 10.00 4.42 -18.58
C MET A 255 11.28 4.97 -17.90
N ILE A 256 11.26 5.11 -16.57
CA ILE A 256 12.45 5.50 -15.80
C ILE A 256 13.53 4.43 -15.94
N ARG A 257 13.18 3.16 -15.76
CA ARG A 257 14.13 2.04 -15.90
C ARG A 257 14.73 1.97 -17.28
N ARG A 258 13.90 2.15 -18.31
CA ARG A 258 14.35 2.23 -19.70
C ARG A 258 15.37 3.35 -19.90
N GLY A 259 15.06 4.54 -19.41
CA GLY A 259 15.98 5.69 -19.48
C GLY A 259 17.33 5.40 -18.81
N GLU A 260 17.32 4.80 -17.62
CA GLU A 260 18.55 4.42 -16.89
C GLU A 260 19.38 3.36 -17.64
N LEU A 261 18.69 2.39 -18.25
CA LEU A 261 19.35 1.37 -19.09
C LEU A 261 19.97 1.98 -20.33
N MET A 262 19.26 2.89 -21.01
CA MET A 262 19.77 3.57 -22.21
C MET A 262 20.97 4.44 -21.90
N GLU A 263 20.98 5.17 -20.78
CA GLU A 263 22.14 5.93 -20.32
C GLU A 263 23.33 5.03 -19.96
N SER A 264 23.07 3.90 -19.28
CA SER A 264 24.09 2.92 -18.95
C SER A 264 24.67 2.27 -20.21
N LEU A 265 23.82 1.94 -21.17
CA LEU A 265 24.23 1.39 -22.48
C LEU A 265 25.07 2.38 -23.27
N HIS A 266 24.67 3.64 -23.28
CA HIS A 266 25.43 4.72 -23.94
C HIS A 266 26.85 4.81 -23.36
N PHE A 267 26.96 4.92 -22.04
CA PHE A 267 28.26 5.04 -21.40
C PHE A 267 29.11 3.76 -21.56
N ALA A 268 28.52 2.57 -21.44
CA ALA A 268 29.24 1.30 -21.64
C ALA A 268 29.76 1.17 -23.07
N SER A 269 29.01 1.67 -24.06
CA SER A 269 29.45 1.70 -25.47
C SER A 269 30.61 2.68 -25.69
N LEU A 270 30.54 3.87 -25.09
CA LEU A 270 31.63 4.85 -25.11
C LEU A 270 32.88 4.34 -24.41
N GLU A 271 32.75 3.75 -23.23
CA GLU A 271 33.86 3.16 -22.47
C GLU A 271 34.54 2.06 -23.27
N ARG A 272 33.78 1.17 -23.90
CA ARG A 272 34.30 0.11 -24.75
C ARG A 272 35.16 0.68 -25.86
N ILE A 273 34.66 1.64 -26.64
CA ILE A 273 35.39 2.27 -27.75
C ILE A 273 36.61 3.00 -27.24
N PHE A 274 36.49 3.79 -26.18
CA PHE A 274 37.60 4.54 -25.59
C PHE A 274 38.78 3.63 -25.20
N ILE A 275 38.48 2.43 -24.66
CA ILE A 275 39.49 1.48 -24.24
C ILE A 275 40.00 0.64 -25.42
N GLU A 276 39.15 0.12 -26.29
CA GLU A 276 39.54 -0.71 -27.44
C GLU A 276 40.39 0.08 -28.43
N GLU A 277 39.99 1.30 -28.77
CA GLU A 277 40.72 2.18 -29.68
C GLU A 277 41.93 2.87 -29.01
N ARG A 278 42.18 2.58 -27.72
CA ARG A 278 43.28 3.12 -26.93
C ARG A 278 43.37 4.66 -26.96
N ILE A 279 42.27 5.34 -27.04
CA ILE A 279 42.20 6.82 -27.13
C ILE A 279 42.98 7.47 -25.98
N TYR A 280 42.94 6.84 -24.79
CA TYR A 280 43.71 7.28 -23.61
C TYR A 280 45.23 7.24 -23.78
N LYS A 281 45.76 6.59 -24.86
CA LYS A 281 47.21 6.53 -25.20
C LYS A 281 47.60 7.42 -26.36
N ASP A 282 46.67 8.17 -26.91
CA ASP A 282 46.97 9.08 -28.02
C ASP A 282 47.92 10.20 -27.56
N ARG A 283 48.99 10.44 -28.31
CA ARG A 283 49.96 11.52 -27.98
C ARG A 283 49.28 12.88 -27.88
N ALA A 284 48.31 13.15 -28.72
CA ALA A 284 47.53 14.39 -28.69
C ALA A 284 46.74 14.55 -27.41
N PHE A 285 46.26 13.45 -26.79
CA PHE A 285 45.61 13.47 -25.48
C PHE A 285 46.65 13.70 -24.36
N GLU A 286 47.76 12.98 -24.40
CA GLU A 286 48.83 13.11 -23.37
C GLU A 286 49.50 14.52 -23.39
N GLN A 287 49.58 15.16 -24.54
CA GLN A 287 50.21 16.46 -24.74
C GLN A 287 49.20 17.61 -24.82
N ALA A 288 47.94 17.38 -24.48
CA ALA A 288 46.92 18.42 -24.48
C ALA A 288 47.31 19.56 -23.52
N LYS A 289 47.21 20.78 -24.02
CA LYS A 289 47.61 22.02 -23.28
C LYS A 289 46.66 22.31 -22.10
N ASP A 290 45.41 21.92 -22.26
CA ASP A 290 44.34 22.13 -21.29
C ASP A 290 43.25 21.06 -21.42
N MET A 291 42.29 21.11 -20.54
CA MET A 291 41.17 20.17 -20.50
C MET A 291 40.29 20.27 -21.76
N ASP A 292 40.14 21.44 -22.32
CA ASP A 292 39.30 21.64 -23.51
C ASP A 292 39.95 21.04 -24.76
N ALA A 293 41.24 21.11 -24.87
CA ALA A 293 42.00 20.42 -25.95
C ALA A 293 41.90 18.91 -25.83
N ALA A 294 41.99 18.37 -24.61
CA ALA A 294 41.80 16.95 -24.36
C ALA A 294 40.41 16.46 -24.70
N VAL A 295 39.37 17.20 -24.30
CA VAL A 295 37.98 16.88 -24.62
C VAL A 295 37.73 16.93 -26.13
N SER A 296 38.24 17.96 -26.83
CA SER A 296 38.09 18.10 -28.27
C SER A 296 38.77 16.96 -29.04
N HIS A 297 39.94 16.50 -28.56
CA HIS A 297 40.64 15.37 -29.15
C HIS A 297 39.80 14.08 -29.02
N ILE A 298 39.29 13.78 -27.82
CA ILE A 298 38.48 12.60 -27.58
C ILE A 298 37.18 12.65 -28.43
N ASP A 299 36.51 13.81 -28.49
CA ASP A 299 35.32 13.99 -29.31
C ASP A 299 35.59 13.68 -30.79
N SER A 300 36.70 14.20 -31.33
CA SER A 300 37.12 13.92 -32.71
C SER A 300 37.42 12.43 -32.97
N ARG A 301 37.98 11.75 -32.00
CA ARG A 301 38.25 10.32 -32.09
C ARG A 301 36.98 9.45 -32.02
N LEU A 302 35.94 9.96 -31.36
CA LEU A 302 34.66 9.32 -31.26
C LEU A 302 33.76 9.58 -32.49
N GLU A 303 34.09 10.56 -33.34
CA GLU A 303 33.28 10.98 -34.51
C GLU A 303 32.83 9.79 -35.40
N PRO A 304 33.69 8.84 -35.80
CA PRO A 304 33.27 7.70 -36.62
C PRO A 304 32.25 6.76 -35.96
N TYR A 305 32.17 6.82 -34.64
CA TYR A 305 31.29 5.94 -33.84
C TYR A 305 29.98 6.60 -33.41
N LYS A 306 29.85 7.93 -33.52
CA LYS A 306 28.67 8.70 -33.13
C LYS A 306 27.37 8.17 -33.71
N PRO A 307 27.29 7.70 -34.97
CA PRO A 307 26.04 7.21 -35.55
C PRO A 307 25.44 5.97 -34.84
N GLN A 308 26.25 5.22 -34.08
CA GLN A 308 25.77 4.02 -33.37
C GLN A 308 25.22 4.30 -31.98
N PHE A 309 25.36 5.52 -31.46
CA PHE A 309 24.83 5.89 -30.16
C PHE A 309 23.39 6.37 -30.25
N TYR A 310 22.61 6.13 -29.20
CA TYR A 310 21.22 6.54 -29.19
C TYR A 310 20.98 8.04 -28.98
N ARG A 311 21.99 8.74 -28.49
CA ARG A 311 22.03 10.20 -28.32
C ARG A 311 23.41 10.76 -28.64
N GLU A 312 23.47 12.08 -28.77
CA GLU A 312 24.71 12.79 -28.96
C GLU A 312 25.65 12.61 -27.74
N VAL A 313 26.96 12.56 -28.03
CA VAL A 313 28.00 12.53 -27.01
C VAL A 313 28.18 13.93 -26.46
N THR A 314 28.01 14.09 -25.16
CA THR A 314 28.14 15.37 -24.48
C THR A 314 29.56 15.55 -23.89
N ARG A 315 29.90 16.80 -23.56
CA ARG A 315 31.12 17.10 -22.81
C ARG A 315 31.24 16.30 -21.51
N ASP A 316 30.13 16.16 -20.78
CA ASP A 316 30.10 15.39 -19.52
C ASP A 316 30.38 13.91 -19.73
N ASP A 317 29.91 13.32 -20.82
CA ASP A 317 30.24 11.94 -21.18
C ASP A 317 31.76 11.76 -21.36
N ILE A 318 32.39 12.72 -22.05
CA ILE A 318 33.85 12.69 -22.30
C ILE A 318 34.62 12.88 -21.00
N LEU A 319 34.20 13.80 -20.14
CA LEU A 319 34.81 13.99 -18.82
C LEU A 319 34.74 12.72 -17.98
N ARG A 320 33.59 12.03 -17.99
CA ARG A 320 33.44 10.73 -17.32
C ARG A 320 34.38 9.65 -17.89
N LEU A 321 34.65 9.64 -19.20
CA LEU A 321 35.64 8.74 -19.80
C LEU A 321 37.04 9.03 -19.26
N MET A 322 37.40 10.30 -19.07
CA MET A 322 38.70 10.70 -18.52
C MET A 322 38.87 10.34 -17.04
N GLU A 323 37.80 10.14 -16.32
CA GLU A 323 37.82 9.72 -14.91
C GLU A 323 37.96 8.19 -14.73
N ILE A 324 38.01 7.42 -15.82
CA ILE A 324 38.15 5.98 -15.76
C ILE A 324 39.54 5.63 -15.18
N LYS A 325 39.51 4.89 -14.07
CA LYS A 325 40.75 4.49 -13.39
C LYS A 325 41.56 3.50 -14.23
N MET A 326 42.89 3.66 -14.24
CA MET A 326 43.80 2.74 -14.93
C MET A 326 43.56 1.27 -14.57
N GLY A 327 43.28 0.96 -13.31
CA GLY A 327 42.95 -0.41 -12.88
C GLY A 327 41.73 -1.00 -13.57
N ARG A 328 40.78 -0.17 -14.01
CA ARG A 328 39.59 -0.61 -14.78
C ARG A 328 39.98 -0.89 -16.23
N ILE A 329 40.82 -0.05 -16.81
CA ILE A 329 41.36 -0.24 -18.17
C ILE A 329 42.18 -1.54 -18.27
N LEU A 330 43.06 -1.80 -17.28
CA LEU A 330 43.85 -3.02 -17.23
C LEU A 330 43.03 -4.31 -17.06
N LYS A 331 41.92 -4.21 -16.38
CA LYS A 331 40.95 -5.32 -16.16
C LYS A 331 39.88 -5.42 -17.24
N PHE A 332 39.90 -4.56 -18.23
CA PHE A 332 38.89 -4.55 -19.29
C PHE A 332 38.96 -5.87 -20.09
N ASN A 333 37.77 -6.46 -20.24
CA ASN A 333 37.55 -7.64 -21.05
C ASN A 333 36.48 -7.35 -22.08
N LYS A 334 36.84 -7.41 -23.36
CA LYS A 334 35.97 -7.11 -24.50
C LYS A 334 34.71 -7.99 -24.53
N GLU A 335 34.88 -9.29 -24.27
CA GLU A 335 33.76 -10.25 -24.32
C GLU A 335 32.74 -9.93 -23.24
N LYS A 336 33.19 -9.70 -21.99
CA LYS A 336 32.31 -9.30 -20.89
C LYS A 336 31.64 -7.96 -21.12
N ALA A 337 32.33 -7.00 -21.75
CA ALA A 337 31.72 -5.70 -22.09
C ALA A 337 30.64 -5.89 -23.16
N ASN A 338 30.86 -6.71 -24.17
CA ASN A 338 29.85 -7.03 -25.19
C ASN A 338 28.67 -7.80 -24.62
N GLU A 339 28.90 -8.76 -23.72
CA GLU A 339 27.82 -9.46 -23.01
C GLU A 339 26.96 -8.50 -22.17
N LEU A 340 27.58 -7.57 -21.46
CA LEU A 340 26.85 -6.57 -20.66
C LEU A 340 26.00 -5.67 -21.56
N ILE A 341 26.56 -5.19 -22.67
CA ILE A 341 25.85 -4.36 -23.64
C ILE A 341 24.67 -5.15 -24.25
N ALA A 342 24.87 -6.41 -24.59
CA ALA A 342 23.82 -7.28 -25.14
C ALA A 342 22.68 -7.50 -24.13
N ARG A 343 22.99 -7.76 -22.86
CA ARG A 343 21.98 -7.88 -21.80
C ARG A 343 21.16 -6.60 -21.61
N MET A 344 21.83 -5.44 -21.59
CA MET A 344 21.13 -4.17 -21.48
C MET A 344 20.19 -3.91 -22.66
N LYS A 345 20.62 -4.24 -23.89
CA LYS A 345 19.78 -4.13 -25.08
C LYS A 345 18.56 -5.07 -25.02
N GLU A 346 18.76 -6.29 -24.55
CA GLU A 346 17.67 -7.26 -24.37
C GLU A 346 16.67 -6.79 -23.31
N GLU A 347 17.17 -6.22 -22.19
CA GLU A 347 16.29 -5.68 -21.15
C GLU A 347 15.49 -4.48 -21.66
N VAL A 348 16.09 -3.57 -22.43
CA VAL A 348 15.38 -2.47 -23.09
C VAL A 348 14.28 -2.99 -24.00
N ALA A 349 14.59 -3.96 -24.84
CA ALA A 349 13.62 -4.56 -25.77
C ALA A 349 12.45 -5.29 -25.08
N ARG A 350 12.63 -5.72 -23.81
CA ARG A 350 11.53 -6.29 -23.01
C ARG A 350 10.64 -5.22 -22.39
N ILE A 351 11.15 -4.01 -22.22
CA ILE A 351 10.38 -2.87 -21.69
C ILE A 351 9.55 -2.23 -22.81
N ASP A 352 10.07 -2.16 -24.05
CA ASP A 352 9.37 -1.65 -25.22
C ASP A 352 8.23 -2.58 -25.64
#